data_51be367d68f904f03e223a50dc868f80
#
_entry.id   51be367d68f904f03e223a50dc868f80
#
_cell.length_a   1.000
_cell.length_b   1.000
_cell.length_c   1.000
_cell.angle_alpha   90.00
_cell.angle_beta   90.00
_cell.angle_gamma   90.00
#
_symmetry.space_group_name_H-M   'P 1'
#
loop_
_entity.id
_entity.type
_entity.pdbx_description
1 polymer ?
#
loop_
_entity_poly.entity_id
_entity_poly.type
_entity_poly.pdbx_seq_one_letter_code
_entity_poly.pdbx_strand_id
1 'polypeptide(L)'
;MDVIIYHNPDCGTSRNTLALIRHAGIEPHVVEYLKTPPSRAMLQQLIARIGLGTRALLREKGTPYAELGLDSPALSDDELLDAMLAHPILINRPIVVSPRGVKLCRPSEEVLEILPPITAGEFHKEDGELVIDASGRRVATA
;
A
#
# COMPACT_ATOMS: atom_id res chain seq x y z
N MET A 1 -2.75 6.76 -17.59
CA MET A 1 -3.42 6.55 -16.29
C MET A 1 -2.50 7.09 -15.20
N ASP A 2 -3.02 7.98 -14.38
CA ASP A 2 -2.26 8.55 -13.26
C ASP A 2 -2.37 7.64 -12.05
N VAL A 3 -1.22 7.23 -11.51
CA VAL A 3 -1.14 6.36 -10.34
C VAL A 3 -0.23 7.01 -9.31
N ILE A 4 -0.64 6.95 -8.04
CA ILE A 4 0.16 7.41 -6.90
C ILE A 4 0.42 6.22 -6.00
N ILE A 5 1.65 6.05 -5.55
CA ILE A 5 2.00 5.07 -4.54
C ILE A 5 2.59 5.76 -3.31
N TYR A 6 2.02 5.49 -2.14
CA TYR A 6 2.58 5.86 -0.85
C TYR A 6 3.53 4.75 -0.45
N HIS A 7 4.81 5.02 -0.60
CA HIS A 7 5.89 4.03 -0.71
C HIS A 7 6.85 4.09 0.47
N ASN A 8 7.25 2.91 0.93
CA ASN A 8 8.38 2.75 1.85
C ASN A 8 9.46 1.92 1.13
N PRO A 9 10.61 2.53 0.77
CA PRO A 9 11.66 1.82 0.03
C PRO A 9 12.32 0.68 0.82
N ASP A 10 12.16 0.66 2.14
CA ASP A 10 12.70 -0.40 2.99
C ASP A 10 11.74 -1.60 3.13
N CYS A 11 10.55 -1.52 2.56
CA CYS A 11 9.55 -2.57 2.61
C CYS A 11 9.52 -3.37 1.30
N GLY A 12 9.77 -4.68 1.38
CA GLY A 12 9.77 -5.57 0.22
C GLY A 12 8.44 -5.58 -0.53
N THR A 13 7.32 -5.62 0.19
CA THR A 13 5.98 -5.56 -0.41
C THR A 13 5.78 -4.24 -1.17
N SER A 14 6.24 -3.13 -0.62
CA SER A 14 6.16 -1.82 -1.26
C SER A 14 7.02 -1.78 -2.54
N ARG A 15 8.24 -2.32 -2.50
CA ARG A 15 9.12 -2.40 -3.68
C ARG A 15 8.50 -3.28 -4.78
N ASN A 16 7.96 -4.44 -4.41
CA ASN A 16 7.30 -5.33 -5.38
C ASN A 16 6.07 -4.67 -6.02
N THR A 17 5.30 -3.93 -5.25
CA THR A 17 4.13 -3.20 -5.76
C THR A 17 4.55 -2.12 -6.75
N LEU A 18 5.58 -1.34 -6.42
CA LEU A 18 6.12 -0.32 -7.32
C LEU A 18 6.62 -0.95 -8.64
N ALA A 19 7.31 -2.07 -8.55
CA ALA A 19 7.79 -2.79 -9.71
C ALA A 19 6.63 -3.31 -10.60
N LEU A 20 5.54 -3.78 -9.99
CA LEU A 20 4.34 -4.22 -10.72
C LEU A 20 3.68 -3.05 -11.47
N ILE A 21 3.58 -1.89 -10.84
CA ILE A 21 3.04 -0.69 -11.49
C ILE A 21 3.87 -0.33 -12.72
N ARG A 22 5.18 -0.35 -12.59
CA ARG A 22 6.11 -0.08 -13.71
C ARG A 22 6.01 -1.15 -14.79
N HIS A 23 5.83 -2.40 -14.40
CA HIS A 23 5.62 -3.51 -15.33
C HIS A 23 4.33 -3.35 -16.14
N ALA A 24 3.33 -2.68 -15.58
CA ALA A 24 2.10 -2.33 -16.30
C ALA A 24 2.30 -1.17 -17.30
N GLY A 25 3.52 -0.68 -17.45
CA GLY A 25 3.83 0.43 -18.34
C GLY A 25 3.54 1.81 -17.77
N ILE A 26 3.38 1.91 -16.45
CA ILE A 26 3.05 3.16 -15.77
C ILE A 26 4.20 3.59 -14.88
N GLU A 27 4.65 4.84 -15.03
CA GLU A 27 5.54 5.46 -14.05
C GLU A 27 4.68 6.19 -13.02
N PRO A 28 4.57 5.68 -11.79
CA PRO A 28 3.70 6.30 -10.80
C PRO A 28 4.34 7.52 -10.17
N HIS A 29 3.50 8.35 -9.57
CA HIS A 29 3.95 9.38 -8.66
C HIS A 29 4.27 8.71 -7.32
N VAL A 30 5.55 8.72 -6.94
CA VAL A 30 6.03 8.05 -5.71
C VAL A 30 6.07 9.06 -4.57
N VAL A 31 5.32 8.77 -3.51
CA VAL A 31 5.35 9.55 -2.28
C VAL A 31 6.02 8.71 -1.19
N GLU A 32 7.22 9.09 -0.79
CA GLU A 32 7.90 8.46 0.36
C GLU A 32 7.31 9.05 1.63
N TYR A 33 6.24 8.46 2.13
CA TYR A 33 5.42 9.02 3.19
C TYR A 33 6.13 9.15 4.54
N LEU A 34 7.24 8.45 4.75
CA LEU A 34 8.05 8.63 5.95
C LEU A 34 8.78 9.97 5.95
N LYS A 35 9.10 10.49 4.75
CA LYS A 35 9.74 11.80 4.57
C LYS A 35 8.72 12.91 4.34
N THR A 36 7.63 12.57 3.66
CA THR A 36 6.57 13.51 3.27
C THR A 36 5.22 12.89 3.64
N PRO A 37 4.85 12.90 4.93
CA PRO A 37 3.61 12.30 5.39
C PRO A 37 2.39 12.97 4.76
N PRO A 38 1.30 12.23 4.51
CA PRO A 38 0.06 12.84 4.06
C PRO A 38 -0.51 13.75 5.15
N SER A 39 -1.28 14.76 4.73
CA SER A 39 -2.07 15.55 5.67
C SER A 39 -3.14 14.68 6.35
N ARG A 40 -3.68 15.15 7.46
CA ARG A 40 -4.81 14.47 8.14
C ARG A 40 -5.97 14.26 7.18
N ALA A 41 -6.36 15.29 6.44
CA ALA A 41 -7.47 15.21 5.48
C ALA A 41 -7.21 14.17 4.39
N MET A 42 -5.98 14.13 3.86
CA MET A 42 -5.62 13.14 2.84
C MET A 42 -5.63 11.73 3.42
N LEU A 43 -5.08 11.53 4.62
CA LEU A 43 -5.06 10.22 5.26
C LEU A 43 -6.48 9.72 5.54
N GLN A 44 -7.37 10.60 5.99
CA GLN A 44 -8.79 10.26 6.18
C GLN A 44 -9.45 9.82 4.88
N GLN A 45 -9.19 10.51 3.76
CA GLN A 45 -9.73 10.15 2.46
C GLN A 45 -9.19 8.80 1.97
N LEU A 46 -7.90 8.54 2.15
CA LEU A 46 -7.30 7.26 1.76
C LEU A 46 -7.93 6.11 2.53
N ILE A 47 -8.07 6.25 3.84
CA ILE A 47 -8.68 5.23 4.71
C ILE A 47 -10.13 4.99 4.30
N ALA A 48 -10.91 6.05 4.08
CA ALA A 48 -12.31 5.94 3.67
C ALA A 48 -12.46 5.21 2.34
N ARG A 49 -11.61 5.53 1.36
CA ARG A 49 -11.65 4.92 0.03
C ARG A 49 -11.18 3.47 0.01
N ILE A 50 -10.23 3.11 0.86
CA ILE A 50 -9.79 1.72 1.02
C ILE A 50 -10.92 0.85 1.58
N GLY A 51 -11.72 1.40 2.50
CA GLY A 51 -12.94 0.74 2.98
C GLY A 51 -12.74 -0.39 3.97
N LEU A 52 -11.53 -0.53 4.54
CA LEU A 52 -11.20 -1.59 5.50
C LEU A 52 -11.28 -1.12 6.97
N GLY A 53 -11.50 0.17 7.20
CA GLY A 53 -11.47 0.79 8.51
C GLY A 53 -10.09 1.28 8.91
N THR A 54 -10.06 2.18 9.88
CA THR A 54 -8.81 2.85 10.30
C THR A 54 -7.79 1.86 10.86
N ARG A 55 -8.22 0.90 11.67
CA ARG A 55 -7.32 -0.10 12.28
C ARG A 55 -6.60 -0.96 11.25
N ALA A 56 -7.21 -1.25 10.10
CA ALA A 56 -6.57 -2.04 9.05
C ALA A 56 -5.36 -1.34 8.44
N LEU A 57 -5.26 -0.02 8.57
CA LEU A 57 -4.16 0.78 8.08
C LEU A 57 -3.04 0.96 9.10
N LEU A 58 -3.17 0.38 10.31
CA LEU A 58 -2.12 0.40 11.31
C LEU A 58 -1.14 -0.76 11.12
N ARG A 59 0.12 -0.43 11.02
CA ARG A 59 1.22 -1.40 11.00
C ARG A 59 1.68 -1.64 12.42
N GLU A 60 1.71 -2.91 12.83
CA GLU A 60 2.12 -3.32 14.16
C GLU A 60 3.61 -3.63 14.21
N LYS A 61 4.06 -4.51 13.31
CA LYS A 61 5.42 -5.02 13.29
C LYS A 61 6.45 -3.92 12.96
N GLY A 62 7.45 -3.78 13.85
CA GLY A 62 8.54 -2.83 13.65
C GLY A 62 8.15 -1.37 13.90
N THR A 63 7.08 -1.13 14.66
CA THR A 63 6.56 0.20 14.97
C THR A 63 6.32 0.36 16.46
N PRO A 64 6.08 1.59 16.97
CA PRO A 64 5.74 1.80 18.38
C PRO A 64 4.28 1.45 18.72
N TYR A 65 3.59 0.64 17.94
CA TYR A 65 2.19 0.27 18.13
C TYR A 65 1.90 -0.22 19.57
N ALA A 66 2.67 -1.20 20.04
CA ALA A 66 2.47 -1.77 21.37
C ALA A 66 2.80 -0.78 22.49
N GLU A 67 3.92 -0.06 22.34
CA GLU A 67 4.39 0.94 23.31
C GLU A 67 3.40 2.09 23.49
N LEU A 68 2.70 2.46 22.41
CA LEU A 68 1.70 3.52 22.43
C LEU A 68 0.31 3.02 22.87
N GLY A 69 0.16 1.72 23.14
CA GLY A 69 -1.11 1.15 23.56
C GLY A 69 -2.19 1.19 22.49
N LEU A 70 -1.81 1.11 21.21
CA LEU A 70 -2.75 1.25 20.10
C LEU A 70 -3.65 0.02 19.91
N ASP A 71 -3.38 -1.07 20.59
CA ASP A 71 -4.22 -2.27 20.62
C ASP A 71 -5.52 -2.07 21.40
N SER A 72 -5.62 -1.01 22.20
CA SER A 72 -6.83 -0.73 22.99
C SER A 72 -8.06 -0.54 22.09
N PRO A 73 -9.14 -1.31 22.30
CA PRO A 73 -10.37 -1.13 21.52
C PRO A 73 -11.13 0.15 21.88
N ALA A 74 -10.74 0.84 22.97
CA ALA A 74 -11.35 2.09 23.40
C ALA A 74 -10.89 3.30 22.58
N LEU A 75 -9.82 3.17 21.80
CA LEU A 75 -9.31 4.27 20.99
C LEU A 75 -10.25 4.57 19.81
N SER A 76 -10.53 5.87 19.63
CA SER A 76 -11.30 6.35 18.49
C SER A 76 -10.47 6.40 17.21
N ASP A 77 -11.14 6.49 16.07
CA ASP A 77 -10.45 6.69 14.78
C ASP A 77 -9.59 7.95 14.80
N ASP A 78 -10.06 9.04 15.41
CA ASP A 78 -9.29 10.27 15.54
C ASP A 78 -8.00 10.07 16.34
N GLU A 79 -8.07 9.30 17.42
CA GLU A 79 -6.88 8.97 18.22
C GLU A 79 -5.88 8.12 17.43
N LEU A 80 -6.39 7.17 16.63
CA LEU A 80 -5.55 6.35 15.75
C LEU A 80 -4.89 7.19 14.65
N LEU A 81 -5.64 8.15 14.08
CA LEU A 81 -5.10 9.10 13.09
C LEU A 81 -4.02 9.98 13.69
N ASP A 82 -4.25 10.48 14.91
CA ASP A 82 -3.25 11.28 15.62
C ASP A 82 -1.93 10.51 15.77
N ALA A 83 -2.01 9.22 16.13
CA ALA A 83 -0.83 8.37 16.25
C ALA A 83 -0.12 8.18 14.91
N MET A 84 -0.86 7.93 13.82
CA MET A 84 -0.30 7.77 12.47
C MET A 84 0.41 9.03 11.99
N LEU A 85 -0.15 10.21 12.29
CA LEU A 85 0.45 11.48 11.88
C LEU A 85 1.68 11.83 12.73
N ALA A 86 1.67 11.47 14.01
CA ALA A 86 2.84 11.64 14.88
C ALA A 86 3.95 10.64 14.56
N HIS A 87 3.58 9.44 14.11
CA HIS A 87 4.51 8.34 13.79
C HIS A 87 4.13 7.71 12.44
N PRO A 88 4.54 8.31 11.31
CA PRO A 88 4.17 7.81 9.98
C PRO A 88 4.53 6.35 9.72
N ILE A 89 5.51 5.79 10.42
CA ILE A 89 5.86 4.37 10.32
C ILE A 89 4.68 3.44 10.66
N LEU A 90 3.68 3.94 11.42
CA LEU A 90 2.47 3.22 11.74
C LEU A 90 1.52 3.04 10.56
N ILE A 91 1.66 3.88 9.52
CA ILE A 91 0.83 3.77 8.33
C ILE A 91 1.24 2.51 7.58
N ASN A 92 0.30 1.59 7.40
CA ASN A 92 0.54 0.37 6.64
C ASN A 92 0.79 0.70 5.16
N ARG A 93 1.51 -0.14 4.46
CA ARG A 93 2.06 0.19 3.13
C ARG A 93 2.14 -1.04 2.23
N PRO A 94 2.15 -0.80 0.90
CA PRO A 94 1.94 0.47 0.23
C PRO A 94 0.45 0.75 0.03
N ILE A 95 0.09 2.04 -0.03
CA ILE A 95 -1.22 2.49 -0.47
C ILE A 95 -1.08 2.97 -1.90
N VAL A 96 -1.93 2.48 -2.79
CA VAL A 96 -1.91 2.87 -4.21
C VAL A 96 -3.24 3.49 -4.58
N VAL A 97 -3.16 4.62 -5.29
CA VAL A 97 -4.31 5.36 -5.82
C VAL A 97 -4.25 5.33 -7.33
N SER A 98 -5.33 4.91 -7.96
CA SER A 98 -5.53 4.99 -9.41
C SER A 98 -6.93 5.51 -9.73
N PRO A 99 -7.25 5.82 -11.00
CA PRO A 99 -8.62 6.15 -11.37
C PRO A 99 -9.65 5.04 -11.08
N ARG A 100 -9.18 3.81 -10.89
CA ARG A 100 -10.03 2.64 -10.61
C ARG A 100 -10.27 2.39 -9.13
N GLY A 101 -9.51 3.04 -8.25
CA GLY A 101 -9.71 2.88 -6.81
C GLY A 101 -8.46 3.15 -5.99
N VAL A 102 -8.60 2.87 -4.70
CA VAL A 102 -7.52 3.02 -3.70
C VAL A 102 -7.41 1.71 -2.94
N LYS A 103 -6.19 1.17 -2.84
CA LYS A 103 -5.95 -0.10 -2.16
C LYS A 103 -4.71 -0.06 -1.27
N LEU A 104 -4.82 -0.75 -0.14
CA LEU A 104 -3.66 -1.22 0.60
C LEU A 104 -3.20 -2.51 -0.07
N CYS A 105 -2.04 -2.48 -0.72
CA CYS A 105 -1.57 -3.58 -1.56
C CYS A 105 -0.69 -4.55 -0.76
N ARG A 106 -1.33 -5.38 0.02
CA ARG A 106 -0.71 -6.47 0.76
C ARG A 106 -1.58 -7.71 0.66
N PRO A 107 -1.15 -8.74 -0.11
CA PRO A 107 0.12 -8.82 -0.86
C PRO A 107 0.20 -7.82 -2.03
N SER A 108 1.39 -7.65 -2.59
CA SER A 108 1.66 -6.65 -3.63
C SER A 108 0.78 -6.79 -4.87
N GLU A 109 0.42 -8.01 -5.25
CA GLU A 109 -0.40 -8.32 -6.43
C GLU A 109 -1.84 -7.80 -6.33
N GLU A 110 -2.29 -7.38 -5.14
CA GLU A 110 -3.58 -6.70 -5.00
C GLU A 110 -3.67 -5.43 -5.86
N VAL A 111 -2.53 -4.82 -6.19
CA VAL A 111 -2.48 -3.64 -7.05
C VAL A 111 -3.04 -3.91 -8.44
N LEU A 112 -2.99 -5.16 -8.91
CA LEU A 112 -3.48 -5.53 -10.23
C LEU A 112 -4.98 -5.24 -10.42
N GLU A 113 -5.75 -5.24 -9.34
CA GLU A 113 -7.19 -4.96 -9.40
C GLU A 113 -7.50 -3.50 -9.78
N ILE A 114 -6.54 -2.60 -9.63
CA ILE A 114 -6.70 -1.17 -9.94
C ILE A 114 -5.76 -0.69 -11.03
N LEU A 115 -5.11 -1.61 -11.75
CA LEU A 115 -4.25 -1.33 -12.89
C LEU A 115 -4.87 -1.80 -14.20
N PRO A 116 -4.45 -1.26 -15.35
CA PRO A 116 -4.84 -1.82 -16.65
C PRO A 116 -4.22 -3.21 -16.85
N PRO A 117 -4.69 -3.97 -17.86
CA PRO A 117 -4.12 -5.29 -18.16
C PRO A 117 -2.62 -5.23 -18.42
N ILE A 118 -1.90 -6.24 -17.93
CA ILE A 118 -0.46 -6.38 -18.13
C ILE A 118 -0.20 -6.97 -19.50
N THR A 119 0.65 -6.31 -20.29
CA THR A 119 1.04 -6.77 -21.63
C THR A 119 2.53 -7.05 -21.75
N ALA A 120 3.32 -6.74 -20.72
CA ALA A 120 4.79 -6.83 -20.76
C ALA A 120 5.34 -8.24 -20.48
N GLY A 121 4.48 -9.26 -20.27
CA GLY A 121 4.90 -10.64 -20.03
C GLY A 121 5.09 -10.95 -18.55
N GLU A 122 5.96 -11.91 -18.27
CA GLU A 122 6.18 -12.41 -16.90
C GLU A 122 6.67 -11.34 -15.93
N PHE A 123 6.21 -11.47 -14.69
CA PHE A 123 6.72 -10.67 -13.58
C PHE A 123 6.97 -11.58 -12.37
N HIS A 124 8.13 -11.40 -11.75
CA HIS A 124 8.52 -12.07 -10.51
C HIS A 124 8.78 -11.03 -9.42
N LYS A 125 8.41 -11.38 -8.18
CA LYS A 125 8.80 -10.61 -7.01
C LYS A 125 10.31 -10.72 -6.79
N GLU A 126 10.84 -9.89 -5.90
CA GLU A 126 12.29 -9.90 -5.55
C GLU A 126 12.76 -11.27 -5.07
N ASP A 127 11.90 -12.04 -4.40
CA ASP A 127 12.23 -13.39 -3.91
C ASP A 127 12.11 -14.47 -4.98
N GLY A 128 11.74 -14.10 -6.21
CA GLY A 128 11.59 -15.02 -7.34
C GLY A 128 10.18 -15.57 -7.53
N GLU A 129 9.22 -15.24 -6.66
CA GLU A 129 7.84 -15.70 -6.80
C GLU A 129 7.20 -15.15 -8.08
N LEU A 130 6.69 -16.05 -8.92
CA LEU A 130 6.00 -15.67 -10.16
C LEU A 130 4.62 -15.09 -9.81
N VAL A 131 4.35 -13.89 -10.28
CA VAL A 131 3.07 -13.18 -10.07
C VAL A 131 2.26 -13.09 -11.34
N ILE A 132 2.92 -12.77 -12.45
CA ILE A 132 2.32 -12.66 -13.79
C ILE A 132 3.00 -13.71 -14.68
N ASP A 133 2.20 -14.53 -15.37
CA ASP A 133 2.73 -15.51 -16.31
C ASP A 133 3.04 -14.90 -17.68
N ALA A 134 3.59 -15.72 -18.59
CA ALA A 134 3.98 -15.25 -19.92
C ALA A 134 2.80 -14.73 -20.76
N SER A 135 1.56 -15.11 -20.42
CA SER A 135 0.35 -14.62 -21.08
C SER A 135 -0.17 -13.30 -20.51
N GLY A 136 0.45 -12.78 -19.44
CA GLY A 136 0.03 -11.56 -18.77
C GLY A 136 -1.04 -11.78 -17.71
N ARG A 137 -1.32 -13.03 -17.31
CA ARG A 137 -2.31 -13.35 -16.30
C ARG A 137 -1.70 -13.49 -14.92
N ARG A 138 -2.47 -13.05 -13.91
CA ARG A 138 -2.10 -13.27 -12.51
C ARG A 138 -2.07 -14.78 -12.22
N VAL A 139 -0.96 -15.23 -11.63
CA VAL A 139 -0.82 -16.63 -11.18
C VAL A 139 -1.64 -16.82 -9.92
N ALA A 140 -2.50 -17.85 -9.90
CA ALA A 140 -3.25 -18.19 -8.71
C ALA A 140 -2.29 -18.71 -7.63
N THR A 141 -2.34 -18.10 -6.45
CA THR A 141 -1.66 -18.65 -5.28
C THR A 141 -2.49 -19.78 -4.71
N ALA A 142 -1.82 -20.89 -4.50
CA ALA A 142 -2.45 -22.06 -3.89
C ALA A 142 -2.86 -21.77 -2.44
#